data_46c23fad8e259d82548b2774d8c6a911
#
_entry.id   46c23fad8e259d82548b2774d8c6a911
#
_cell.length_a   1.000
_cell.length_b   1.000
_cell.length_c   1.000
_cell.angle_alpha   90.00
_cell.angle_beta   90.00
_cell.angle_gamma   90.00
#
_symmetry.space_group_name_H-M   'P 1'
#
loop_
_entity.id
_entity.type
_entity.pdbx_description
1 polymer ?
#
loop_
_entity_poly.entity_id
_entity_poly.type
_entity_poly.pdbx_seq_one_letter_code
_entity_poly.pdbx_strand_id
1 'polypeptide(L)'
;MQKLFTDYLIEVNYKFNAQKLLDESNRMSWKPFHYEHSLDIFKNQNNWMQAMFKSVEEKPEWPEENRKENISQYEELNRIYNDIKDITGSDVHPRFYIQSANWDLPSHTDRGMPCGFNINLTEDCGPLKFTDHELYHEEFYYKAAVINGEKRHYVPAYPKKRYVVRFAISDITYYEFVDQLKNVGLI
;
A
#
# COMPACT_ATOMS: atom_id res chain seq x y z
N MET A 1 -16.62 -15.46 -14.87
CA MET A 1 -16.17 -16.02 -13.58
C MET A 1 -16.38 -14.93 -12.55
N GLN A 2 -17.37 -15.06 -11.68
CA GLN A 2 -17.62 -14.07 -10.62
C GLN A 2 -16.40 -14.11 -9.67
N LYS A 3 -15.61 -13.01 -9.61
CA LYS A 3 -14.54 -12.89 -8.61
C LYS A 3 -15.21 -12.95 -7.23
N LEU A 4 -14.85 -13.94 -6.44
CA LEU A 4 -15.32 -14.06 -5.07
C LEU A 4 -14.87 -12.81 -4.30
N PHE A 5 -15.83 -12.10 -3.74
CA PHE A 5 -15.58 -11.03 -2.80
C PHE A 5 -14.91 -11.60 -1.56
N THR A 6 -13.75 -11.08 -1.20
CA THR A 6 -13.03 -11.54 -0.01
C THR A 6 -13.02 -10.46 1.06
N ASP A 7 -12.96 -10.88 2.32
CA ASP A 7 -12.83 -9.96 3.46
C ASP A 7 -11.42 -9.36 3.61
N TYR A 8 -10.48 -9.80 2.78
CA TYR A 8 -9.07 -9.47 2.91
C TYR A 8 -8.60 -8.51 1.83
N LEU A 9 -8.91 -8.83 0.59
CA LEU A 9 -8.44 -8.11 -0.57
C LEU A 9 -9.38 -8.33 -1.75
N ILE A 10 -9.59 -7.29 -2.56
CA ILE A 10 -10.28 -7.39 -3.84
C ILE A 10 -9.44 -6.74 -4.94
N GLU A 11 -9.21 -7.47 -6.02
CA GLU A 11 -8.56 -6.91 -7.20
C GLU A 11 -9.46 -5.91 -7.91
N VAL A 12 -8.83 -4.84 -8.38
CA VAL A 12 -9.50 -3.73 -9.06
C VAL A 12 -9.04 -3.67 -10.51
N ASN A 13 -9.99 -3.57 -11.43
CA ASN A 13 -9.70 -3.37 -12.86
C ASN A 13 -9.40 -1.90 -13.13
N TYR A 14 -8.28 -1.40 -12.60
CA TYR A 14 -7.86 -0.03 -12.71
C TYR A 14 -6.70 0.12 -13.70
N LYS A 15 -6.78 1.11 -14.60
CA LYS A 15 -5.74 1.37 -15.59
C LYS A 15 -4.72 2.36 -15.05
N PHE A 16 -3.45 1.97 -15.06
CA PHE A 16 -2.34 2.81 -14.64
C PHE A 16 -1.10 2.56 -15.49
N ASN A 17 -0.21 3.54 -15.50
CA ASN A 17 1.10 3.43 -16.15
C ASN A 17 2.19 3.13 -15.10
N ALA A 18 2.51 1.84 -14.96
CA ALA A 18 3.51 1.39 -13.98
C ALA A 18 4.89 2.02 -14.20
N GLN A 19 5.33 2.13 -15.47
CA GLN A 19 6.64 2.72 -15.78
C GLN A 19 6.68 4.20 -15.38
N LYS A 20 5.62 4.95 -15.66
CA LYS A 20 5.54 6.36 -15.28
C LYS A 20 5.57 6.54 -13.76
N LEU A 21 4.85 5.70 -13.00
CA LEU A 21 4.91 5.70 -11.55
C LEU A 21 6.32 5.36 -11.02
N LEU A 22 7.02 4.41 -11.62
CA LEU A 22 8.41 4.11 -11.26
C LEU A 22 9.34 5.29 -11.55
N ASP A 23 9.21 5.93 -12.70
CA ASP A 23 10.00 7.10 -13.09
C ASP A 23 9.72 8.30 -12.16
N GLU A 24 8.47 8.47 -11.75
CA GLU A 24 8.07 9.46 -10.75
C GLU A 24 8.70 9.14 -9.39
N SER A 25 8.64 7.89 -8.93
CA SER A 25 9.23 7.48 -7.66
C SER A 25 10.76 7.67 -7.60
N ASN A 26 11.45 7.52 -8.72
CA ASN A 26 12.89 7.73 -8.81
C ASN A 26 13.31 9.22 -8.63
N ARG A 27 12.38 10.15 -8.83
CA ARG A 27 12.61 11.60 -8.61
C ARG A 27 12.35 12.02 -7.16
N MET A 28 11.81 11.13 -6.34
CA MET A 28 11.45 11.41 -4.96
C MET A 28 12.60 11.16 -4.00
N SER A 29 12.59 11.86 -2.87
CA SER A 29 13.51 11.59 -1.77
C SER A 29 13.05 10.39 -0.98
N TRP A 30 13.92 9.38 -0.85
CA TRP A 30 13.63 8.17 -0.12
C TRP A 30 14.29 8.18 1.25
N LYS A 31 13.55 7.74 2.28
CA LYS A 31 14.07 7.53 3.63
C LYS A 31 13.77 6.13 4.12
N PRO A 32 14.59 5.57 5.02
CA PRO A 32 14.26 4.33 5.69
C PRO A 32 12.93 4.48 6.44
N PHE A 33 12.07 3.48 6.30
CA PHE A 33 10.84 3.42 7.07
C PHE A 33 11.14 2.88 8.46
N HIS A 34 10.90 3.70 9.50
CA HIS A 34 11.02 3.30 10.88
C HIS A 34 9.64 3.01 11.46
N TYR A 35 9.42 1.78 11.86
CA TYR A 35 8.20 1.37 12.56
C TYR A 35 8.34 1.74 14.05
N GLU A 36 8.05 2.98 14.41
CA GLU A 36 8.28 3.47 15.78
C GLU A 36 7.37 2.86 16.84
N HIS A 37 6.22 2.29 16.48
CA HIS A 37 5.21 1.86 17.45
C HIS A 37 5.20 0.36 17.81
N SER A 38 6.07 -0.45 17.23
CA SER A 38 6.19 -1.87 17.58
C SER A 38 7.46 -2.21 18.36
N LEU A 39 8.20 -1.21 18.79
CA LEU A 39 9.55 -1.32 19.33
C LEU A 39 9.67 -2.14 20.62
N ASP A 40 8.63 -2.25 21.43
CA ASP A 40 8.75 -2.98 22.71
C ASP A 40 8.79 -4.49 22.56
N ILE A 41 8.27 -5.03 21.47
CA ILE A 41 8.30 -6.48 21.18
C ILE A 41 9.59 -6.86 20.42
N PHE A 42 10.20 -5.92 19.69
CA PHE A 42 11.29 -6.20 18.74
C PHE A 42 12.64 -5.63 19.11
N LYS A 43 12.81 -5.11 20.32
CA LYS A 43 14.09 -4.53 20.79
C LYS A 43 15.31 -5.46 20.69
N ASN A 44 15.10 -6.76 20.51
CA ASN A 44 16.18 -7.74 20.43
C ASN A 44 16.52 -8.22 19.02
N GLN A 45 15.88 -7.67 17.97
CA GLN A 45 16.17 -8.06 16.57
C GLN A 45 16.69 -6.86 15.79
N ASN A 46 17.88 -6.41 16.13
CA ASN A 46 18.46 -5.13 15.72
C ASN A 46 18.74 -4.96 14.21
N ASN A 47 18.55 -5.96 13.36
CA ASN A 47 19.08 -5.92 11.98
C ASN A 47 18.04 -5.80 10.86
N TRP A 48 16.78 -6.08 11.11
CA TRP A 48 15.77 -6.08 10.04
C TRP A 48 15.01 -4.75 9.89
N MET A 49 15.03 -3.89 10.89
CA MET A 49 14.32 -2.60 10.86
C MET A 49 14.98 -1.52 10.01
N GLN A 50 16.24 -1.67 9.63
CA GLN A 50 17.00 -0.57 9.03
C GLN A 50 16.85 -0.43 7.51
N ALA A 51 16.24 -1.36 6.81
CA ALA A 51 16.29 -1.34 5.35
C ALA A 51 15.08 -1.90 4.61
N MET A 52 14.00 -2.29 5.28
CA MET A 52 12.94 -3.05 4.60
C MET A 52 12.08 -2.21 3.69
N PHE A 53 11.75 -1.00 4.10
CA PHE A 53 10.94 -0.07 3.32
C PHE A 53 11.58 1.30 3.24
N LYS A 54 11.46 1.91 2.07
CA LYS A 54 11.66 3.35 1.91
C LYS A 54 10.31 3.96 1.57
N SER A 55 9.92 5.01 2.27
CA SER A 55 8.68 5.74 2.06
C SER A 55 8.96 7.15 1.56
N VAL A 56 8.08 7.66 0.73
CA VAL A 56 8.13 9.04 0.22
C VAL A 56 7.71 10.06 1.27
N GLU A 57 6.95 9.65 2.26
CA GLU A 57 6.28 10.58 3.18
C GLU A 57 7.14 11.20 4.25
N GLU A 58 8.36 10.78 4.40
CA GLU A 58 9.16 11.28 5.49
C GLU A 58 9.88 12.60 5.18
N LYS A 59 9.11 13.64 4.92
CA LYS A 59 9.48 14.97 5.35
C LYS A 59 8.66 15.30 6.58
N PRO A 60 9.21 15.20 7.80
CA PRO A 60 8.49 15.50 9.04
C PRO A 60 8.01 16.95 9.14
N GLU A 61 8.28 17.76 8.15
CA GLU A 61 8.02 19.19 8.07
C GLU A 61 7.01 19.57 6.98
N TRP A 62 6.26 18.60 6.43
CA TRP A 62 5.25 18.94 5.41
C TRP A 62 3.92 19.30 6.06
N PRO A 63 3.54 20.59 6.05
CA PRO A 63 2.15 20.96 6.26
C PRO A 63 1.30 20.29 5.19
N GLU A 64 0.06 19.94 5.50
CA GLU A 64 -0.87 19.27 4.58
C GLU A 64 -1.01 20.00 3.22
N GLU A 65 -0.88 21.31 3.21
CA GLU A 65 -0.88 22.15 2.01
C GLU A 65 0.28 21.83 1.06
N ASN A 66 1.46 21.53 1.57
CA ASN A 66 2.61 21.16 0.74
C ASN A 66 2.51 19.74 0.16
N ARG A 67 1.70 18.86 0.75
CA ARG A 67 1.43 17.52 0.17
C ARG A 67 0.69 17.63 -1.17
N LYS A 68 -0.24 18.54 -1.30
CA LYS A 68 -1.01 18.76 -2.55
C LYS A 68 -0.12 19.33 -3.65
N GLU A 69 0.73 20.31 -3.34
CA GLU A 69 1.66 20.90 -4.31
C GLU A 69 2.69 19.87 -4.81
N ASN A 70 3.16 18.99 -3.94
CA ASN A 70 4.15 17.99 -4.33
C ASN A 70 3.57 16.83 -5.14
N ILE A 71 2.36 16.41 -4.87
CA ILE A 71 1.67 15.40 -5.68
C ILE A 71 1.45 15.92 -7.10
N SER A 72 1.13 17.18 -7.27
CA SER A 72 0.86 17.79 -8.59
C SER A 72 2.07 17.75 -9.55
N GLN A 73 3.29 17.57 -9.03
CA GLN A 73 4.50 17.40 -9.83
C GLN A 73 4.64 16.02 -10.45
N TYR A 74 3.83 15.06 -9.99
CA TYR A 74 3.85 13.65 -10.38
C TYR A 74 2.54 13.34 -11.08
N GLU A 75 2.56 13.41 -12.40
CA GLU A 75 1.34 13.40 -13.21
C GLU A 75 0.50 12.13 -13.03
N GLU A 76 1.12 10.95 -13.08
CA GLU A 76 0.40 9.69 -12.95
C GLU A 76 -0.06 9.45 -11.50
N LEU A 77 0.79 9.74 -10.53
CA LEU A 77 0.44 9.66 -9.11
C LEU A 77 -0.72 10.60 -8.78
N ASN A 78 -0.66 11.84 -9.26
CA ASN A 78 -1.70 12.85 -9.03
C ASN A 78 -3.02 12.48 -9.71
N ARG A 79 -2.98 11.90 -10.90
CA ARG A 79 -4.17 11.40 -11.60
C ARG A 79 -4.86 10.32 -10.75
N ILE A 80 -4.12 9.31 -10.32
CA ILE A 80 -4.67 8.20 -9.50
C ILE A 80 -5.18 8.72 -8.15
N TYR A 81 -4.45 9.65 -7.54
CA TYR A 81 -4.88 10.30 -6.30
C TYR A 81 -6.25 10.98 -6.45
N ASN A 82 -6.42 11.76 -7.51
CA ASN A 82 -7.69 12.44 -7.78
C ASN A 82 -8.82 11.45 -8.09
N ASP A 83 -8.55 10.42 -8.92
CA ASP A 83 -9.54 9.39 -9.22
C ASP A 83 -10.05 8.70 -7.96
N ILE A 84 -9.14 8.29 -7.05
CA ILE A 84 -9.52 7.64 -5.80
C ILE A 84 -10.27 8.60 -4.89
N LYS A 85 -9.82 9.84 -4.81
CA LYS A 85 -10.47 10.87 -4.02
C LYS A 85 -11.89 11.16 -4.51
N ASP A 86 -12.08 11.24 -5.82
CA ASP A 86 -13.39 11.46 -6.45
C ASP A 86 -14.33 10.27 -6.21
N ILE A 87 -13.81 9.04 -6.23
CA ILE A 87 -14.58 7.82 -5.97
C ILE A 87 -14.99 7.76 -4.49
N THR A 88 -14.08 8.08 -3.58
CA THR A 88 -14.29 7.87 -2.14
C THR A 88 -14.86 9.09 -1.42
N GLY A 89 -14.64 10.28 -1.94
CA GLY A 89 -14.91 11.53 -1.22
C GLY A 89 -14.04 11.76 0.02
N SER A 90 -12.99 10.95 0.20
CA SER A 90 -12.17 10.84 1.41
C SER A 90 -10.82 11.49 1.26
N ASP A 91 -10.14 11.71 2.40
CA ASP A 91 -8.73 12.05 2.40
C ASP A 91 -7.89 10.82 2.04
N VAL A 92 -7.05 10.98 1.02
CA VAL A 92 -6.22 9.93 0.45
C VAL A 92 -4.76 10.29 0.66
N HIS A 93 -3.99 9.34 1.21
CA HIS A 93 -2.58 9.53 1.50
C HIS A 93 -1.71 8.61 0.63
N PRO A 94 -1.17 9.12 -0.51
CA PRO A 94 -0.32 8.33 -1.38
C PRO A 94 1.06 8.13 -0.76
N ARG A 95 1.58 6.89 -0.88
CA ARG A 95 2.90 6.48 -0.40
C ARG A 95 3.54 5.50 -1.35
N PHE A 96 4.83 5.67 -1.63
CA PHE A 96 5.62 4.66 -2.29
C PHE A 96 6.42 3.85 -1.27
N TYR A 97 6.50 2.54 -1.50
CA TYR A 97 7.29 1.63 -0.69
C TYR A 97 8.23 0.81 -1.56
N ILE A 98 9.43 0.57 -1.05
CA ILE A 98 10.36 -0.42 -1.60
C ILE A 98 10.62 -1.46 -0.52
N GLN A 99 10.24 -2.69 -0.80
CA GLN A 99 10.70 -3.85 -0.04
C GLN A 99 11.98 -4.38 -0.68
N SER A 100 13.05 -4.48 0.09
CA SER A 100 14.31 -5.04 -0.37
C SER A 100 14.19 -6.52 -0.68
N ALA A 101 15.00 -7.01 -1.64
CA ALA A 101 15.07 -8.44 -1.91
C ALA A 101 15.49 -9.23 -0.67
N ASN A 102 14.90 -10.41 -0.49
CA ASN A 102 15.15 -11.34 0.62
C ASN A 102 14.78 -10.81 2.02
N TRP A 103 13.95 -9.76 2.08
CA TRP A 103 13.41 -9.24 3.32
C TRP A 103 11.91 -9.47 3.40
N ASP A 104 11.41 -9.80 4.59
CA ASP A 104 9.98 -9.93 4.86
C ASP A 104 9.43 -8.69 5.56
N LEU A 105 8.17 -8.39 5.32
CA LEU A 105 7.39 -7.49 6.15
C LEU A 105 6.65 -8.35 7.17
N PRO A 106 6.94 -8.20 8.46
CA PRO A 106 6.29 -9.01 9.50
C PRO A 106 4.78 -8.84 9.54
N SER A 107 4.13 -9.81 10.13
CA SER A 107 2.68 -9.81 10.30
C SER A 107 2.20 -8.65 11.19
N HIS A 108 1.34 -7.81 10.63
CA HIS A 108 0.80 -6.61 11.27
C HIS A 108 -0.63 -6.30 10.79
N THR A 109 -1.23 -5.30 11.39
CA THR A 109 -2.42 -4.59 10.90
C THR A 109 -2.08 -3.13 10.70
N ASP A 110 -2.74 -2.46 9.77
CA ASP A 110 -2.53 -1.04 9.49
C ASP A 110 -3.36 -0.19 10.46
N ARG A 111 -2.78 0.14 11.61
CA ARG A 111 -3.48 0.92 12.64
C ARG A 111 -3.89 2.30 12.10
N GLY A 112 -5.18 2.63 12.23
CA GLY A 112 -5.74 3.91 11.80
C GLY A 112 -5.90 4.06 10.28
N MET A 113 -5.66 2.99 9.51
CA MET A 113 -5.86 2.94 8.06
C MET A 113 -6.66 1.69 7.70
N PRO A 114 -8.01 1.73 7.85
CA PRO A 114 -8.86 0.55 7.67
C PRO A 114 -8.80 -0.03 6.26
N CYS A 115 -8.49 0.79 5.26
CA CYS A 115 -8.31 0.31 3.90
C CYS A 115 -7.23 1.09 3.14
N GLY A 116 -6.80 0.53 2.01
CA GLY A 116 -5.90 1.20 1.10
C GLY A 116 -5.96 0.59 -0.30
N PHE A 117 -5.82 1.43 -1.31
CA PHE A 117 -5.66 1.00 -2.69
C PHE A 117 -4.17 0.85 -3.00
N ASN A 118 -3.76 -0.39 -3.29
CA ASN A 118 -2.36 -0.71 -3.57
C ASN A 118 -2.18 -1.05 -5.04
N ILE A 119 -1.09 -0.54 -5.62
CA ILE A 119 -0.63 -0.87 -6.97
C ILE A 119 0.77 -1.48 -6.88
N ASN A 120 0.93 -2.72 -7.33
CA ASN A 120 2.23 -3.34 -7.50
C ASN A 120 2.87 -2.86 -8.80
N LEU A 121 4.07 -2.31 -8.70
CA LEU A 121 4.85 -1.82 -9.85
C LEU A 121 5.88 -2.85 -10.31
N THR A 122 6.12 -3.90 -9.52
CA THR A 122 7.06 -4.97 -9.85
C THR A 122 6.29 -6.20 -10.28
N GLU A 123 6.61 -6.71 -11.46
CA GLU A 123 6.12 -8.00 -11.90
C GLU A 123 6.79 -9.13 -11.09
N ASP A 124 6.02 -10.17 -10.78
CA ASP A 124 6.51 -11.36 -10.07
C ASP A 124 7.28 -10.99 -8.78
N CYS A 125 6.61 -10.30 -7.87
CA CYS A 125 7.20 -9.80 -6.61
C CYS A 125 6.79 -10.61 -5.36
N GLY A 126 6.20 -11.77 -5.55
CA GLY A 126 5.67 -12.60 -4.46
C GLY A 126 4.29 -12.12 -3.95
N PRO A 127 3.65 -12.93 -3.11
CA PRO A 127 2.30 -12.67 -2.62
C PRO A 127 2.26 -11.66 -1.47
N LEU A 128 1.09 -11.06 -1.29
CA LEU A 128 0.64 -10.56 0.00
C LEU A 128 -0.10 -11.69 0.70
N LYS A 129 0.20 -11.94 1.97
CA LYS A 129 -0.43 -13.01 2.74
C LYS A 129 -1.23 -12.44 3.89
N PHE A 130 -2.43 -12.99 4.08
CA PHE A 130 -3.26 -12.72 5.25
C PHE A 130 -3.25 -13.91 6.18
N THR A 131 -3.32 -13.65 7.47
CA THR A 131 -3.37 -14.69 8.50
C THR A 131 -4.61 -14.47 9.36
N ASP A 132 -5.41 -15.51 9.45
CA ASP A 132 -6.49 -15.60 10.42
C ASP A 132 -6.16 -16.76 11.37
N HIS A 133 -5.97 -16.44 12.66
CA HIS A 133 -5.64 -17.43 13.71
C HIS A 133 -4.54 -18.44 13.33
N GLU A 134 -3.29 -18.06 13.46
CA GLU A 134 -2.05 -18.86 13.43
C GLU A 134 -1.89 -20.03 12.42
N LEU A 135 -2.96 -20.54 11.82
CA LEU A 135 -2.97 -21.76 11.01
C LEU A 135 -3.48 -21.58 9.57
N TYR A 136 -4.13 -20.49 9.26
CA TYR A 136 -4.67 -20.24 7.93
C TYR A 136 -3.99 -19.05 7.27
N HIS A 137 -3.43 -19.27 6.08
CA HIS A 137 -2.79 -18.23 5.29
C HIS A 137 -3.42 -18.18 3.91
N GLU A 138 -4.02 -17.06 3.55
CA GLU A 138 -4.42 -16.78 2.18
C GLU A 138 -3.34 -15.98 1.46
N GLU A 139 -3.01 -16.39 0.24
CA GLU A 139 -2.02 -15.75 -0.62
C GLU A 139 -2.68 -15.02 -1.76
N PHE A 140 -2.32 -13.76 -1.96
CA PHE A 140 -2.86 -12.92 -3.00
C PHE A 140 -1.77 -12.36 -3.89
N TYR A 141 -1.93 -12.58 -5.19
CA TYR A 141 -1.15 -11.96 -6.25
C TYR A 141 -2.05 -10.96 -6.96
N TYR A 142 -1.65 -9.71 -7.04
CA TYR A 142 -2.47 -8.65 -7.62
C TYR A 142 -1.60 -7.60 -8.33
N LYS A 143 -2.19 -6.92 -9.31
CA LYS A 143 -1.62 -5.71 -9.91
C LYS A 143 -2.13 -4.45 -9.22
N ALA A 144 -3.44 -4.33 -9.08
CA ALA A 144 -4.10 -3.29 -8.32
C ALA A 144 -5.19 -3.91 -7.45
N ALA A 145 -5.26 -3.52 -6.18
CA ALA A 145 -6.22 -4.09 -5.25
C ALA A 145 -6.55 -3.14 -4.11
N VAL A 146 -7.77 -3.23 -3.59
CA VAL A 146 -8.11 -2.70 -2.27
C VAL A 146 -7.76 -3.74 -1.23
N ILE A 147 -7.07 -3.29 -0.19
CA ILE A 147 -6.59 -4.12 0.92
C ILE A 147 -7.31 -3.72 2.19
N ASN A 148 -7.83 -4.72 2.93
CA ASN A 148 -8.36 -4.54 4.26
C ASN A 148 -7.22 -4.42 5.28
N GLY A 149 -6.92 -3.19 5.70
CA GLY A 149 -5.83 -2.89 6.63
C GLY A 149 -6.09 -3.38 8.06
N GLU A 150 -7.35 -3.64 8.43
CA GLU A 150 -7.72 -4.17 9.74
C GLU A 150 -7.42 -5.67 9.88
N LYS A 151 -7.30 -6.38 8.76
CA LYS A 151 -6.92 -7.79 8.75
C LYS A 151 -5.41 -7.94 8.87
N ARG A 152 -4.98 -8.89 9.70
CA ARG A 152 -3.57 -9.17 9.89
C ARG A 152 -2.95 -9.73 8.61
N HIS A 153 -1.88 -9.08 8.15
CA HIS A 153 -1.22 -9.44 6.91
C HIS A 153 0.31 -9.27 7.00
N TYR A 154 1.01 -9.90 6.05
CA TYR A 154 2.46 -9.82 5.93
C TYR A 154 2.90 -10.03 4.49
N VAL A 155 4.13 -9.65 4.18
CA VAL A 155 4.74 -9.93 2.88
C VAL A 155 5.98 -10.79 3.10
N PRO A 156 6.00 -12.04 2.64
CA PRO A 156 7.15 -12.92 2.82
C PRO A 156 8.38 -12.40 2.08
N ALA A 157 9.55 -12.84 2.53
CA ALA A 157 10.79 -12.60 1.82
C ALA A 157 10.71 -13.15 0.40
N TYR A 158 11.18 -12.37 -0.57
CA TYR A 158 11.19 -12.73 -1.97
C TYR A 158 12.52 -12.30 -2.62
N PRO A 159 13.05 -13.06 -3.61
CA PRO A 159 14.38 -12.75 -4.16
C PRO A 159 14.46 -11.47 -5.00
N LYS A 160 13.31 -10.84 -5.31
CA LYS A 160 13.25 -9.57 -6.05
C LYS A 160 12.83 -8.42 -5.15
N LYS A 161 13.24 -7.20 -5.48
CA LYS A 161 12.70 -5.99 -4.88
C LYS A 161 11.24 -5.82 -5.30
N ARG A 162 10.41 -5.38 -4.36
CA ARG A 162 9.02 -5.03 -4.60
C ARG A 162 8.83 -3.52 -4.49
N TYR A 163 8.26 -2.93 -5.51
CA TYR A 163 7.84 -1.54 -5.53
C TYR A 163 6.32 -1.47 -5.48
N VAL A 164 5.79 -0.75 -4.52
CA VAL A 164 4.35 -0.59 -4.33
C VAL A 164 4.04 0.89 -4.16
N VAL A 165 3.00 1.38 -4.82
CA VAL A 165 2.35 2.62 -4.40
C VAL A 165 1.06 2.27 -3.68
N ARG A 166 0.84 2.89 -2.54
CA ARG A 166 -0.34 2.74 -1.71
C ARG A 166 -1.04 4.08 -1.54
N PHE A 167 -2.34 4.08 -1.71
CA PHE A 167 -3.22 5.18 -1.39
C PHE A 167 -3.99 4.78 -0.13
N ALA A 168 -3.49 5.21 1.03
CA ALA A 168 -4.12 4.90 2.31
C ALA A 168 -5.31 5.81 2.56
N ILE A 169 -6.38 5.26 3.12
CA ILE A 169 -7.63 5.97 3.41
C ILE A 169 -7.98 5.66 4.87
N SER A 170 -8.29 6.69 5.66
CA SER A 170 -8.47 6.56 7.11
C SER A 170 -9.91 6.74 7.59
N ASP A 171 -10.78 7.29 6.77
CA ASP A 171 -12.12 7.77 7.15
C ASP A 171 -13.28 6.97 6.56
N ILE A 172 -12.98 5.92 5.78
CA ILE A 172 -13.95 4.92 5.33
C ILE A 172 -13.45 3.51 5.60
N THR A 173 -14.38 2.58 5.73
CA THR A 173 -14.07 1.16 5.89
C THR A 173 -13.70 0.49 4.56
N TYR A 174 -13.07 -0.67 4.65
CA TYR A 174 -12.81 -1.51 3.48
C TYR A 174 -14.08 -1.81 2.67
N TYR A 175 -15.18 -2.14 3.34
CA TYR A 175 -16.44 -2.51 2.68
C TYR A 175 -17.09 -1.32 1.97
N GLU A 176 -17.08 -0.14 2.58
CA GLU A 176 -17.56 1.08 1.94
C GLU A 176 -16.77 1.42 0.68
N PHE A 177 -15.45 1.31 0.73
CA PHE A 177 -14.62 1.54 -0.46
C PHE A 177 -14.90 0.53 -1.57
N VAL A 178 -15.04 -0.75 -1.22
CA VAL A 178 -15.39 -1.80 -2.17
C VAL A 178 -16.74 -1.53 -2.83
N ASP A 179 -17.75 -1.09 -2.07
CA ASP A 179 -19.06 -0.77 -2.64
C ASP A 179 -19.03 0.46 -3.56
N GLN A 180 -18.22 1.47 -3.23
CA GLN A 180 -17.99 2.61 -4.11
C GLN A 180 -17.33 2.19 -5.44
N LEU A 181 -16.34 1.29 -5.40
CA LEU A 181 -15.69 0.76 -6.61
C LEU A 181 -16.64 -0.07 -7.49
N LYS A 182 -17.56 -0.84 -6.88
CA LYS A 182 -18.63 -1.53 -7.61
C LYS A 182 -19.53 -0.53 -8.34
N ASN A 183 -19.93 0.55 -7.66
CA ASN A 183 -20.82 1.56 -8.23
C ASN A 183 -20.24 2.26 -9.45
N VAL A 184 -18.91 2.34 -9.56
CA VAL A 184 -18.22 2.90 -10.73
C VAL A 184 -17.71 1.84 -11.71
N GLY A 185 -18.02 0.56 -11.48
CA GLY A 185 -17.71 -0.55 -12.40
C GLY A 185 -16.24 -0.97 -12.46
N LEU A 186 -15.49 -0.74 -11.39
CA LEU A 186 -14.07 -1.14 -11.29
C LEU A 186 -13.87 -2.55 -10.72
N ILE A 187 -14.91 -3.13 -10.14
CA ILE A 187 -14.96 -4.52 -9.63
C ILE A 187 -16.30 -5.15 -9.91
#